data_477338cd7575208b6299cc94197ca4e7
#
_entry.id   477338cd7575208b6299cc94197ca4e7
#
_cell.length_a   1.000
_cell.length_b   1.000
_cell.length_c   1.000
_cell.angle_alpha   90.00
_cell.angle_beta   90.00
_cell.angle_gamma   90.00
#
_symmetry.space_group_name_H-M   'P 1'
#
loop_
_entity.id
_entity.type
_entity.pdbx_description
1 polymer ?
#
loop_
_entity_poly.entity_id
_entity_poly.type
_entity_poly.pdbx_seq_one_letter_code
_entity_poly.pdbx_strand_id
1 'polypeptide(L)'
;LPVTDRVIYSFPEVGRVLGKIGRADTSTDPAPLSMIETTIVLEDPSQWRPGMTREKLIEELDRAIQFPGLTNALTMPIKTRIDMLSTGIKTPVGIKVGGPDLTELERIGKEVEAVVKPLPGTLSAYAERVMGGSYLDFDIDREAAARYGLTVGDVQDVIMSAIGGMNVGWTVEGLERYPINIRYPRDLRDDVTALAEVLVPTPAGRRWIRRRIRGRCSPACRSPRS
;
A
#
# COMPACT_ATOMS: atom_id res chain seq x y z
N LEU A 1 7.53 -9.59 2.23
CA LEU A 1 8.80 -8.92 2.50
C LEU A 1 9.83 -9.86 3.14
N PRO A 2 9.64 -10.48 4.35
CA PRO A 2 10.67 -11.33 4.95
C PRO A 2 11.10 -12.51 4.06
N VAL A 3 10.22 -13.03 3.22
CA VAL A 3 10.55 -14.13 2.29
C VAL A 3 11.40 -13.62 1.14
N THR A 4 11.02 -12.52 0.51
CA THR A 4 11.78 -11.90 -0.58
C THR A 4 13.16 -11.48 -0.12
N ASP A 5 13.25 -10.81 1.02
CA ASP A 5 14.53 -10.35 1.59
C ASP A 5 15.47 -11.51 1.92
N ARG A 6 14.93 -12.61 2.46
CA ARG A 6 15.72 -13.83 2.75
C ARG A 6 16.23 -14.50 1.48
N VAL A 7 15.40 -14.58 0.43
CA VAL A 7 15.82 -15.14 -0.87
C VAL A 7 16.92 -14.27 -1.49
N ILE A 8 16.78 -12.95 -1.48
CA ILE A 8 17.79 -12.04 -1.99
C ILE A 8 19.09 -12.15 -1.19
N TYR A 9 18.99 -12.18 0.14
CA TYR A 9 20.18 -12.28 1.02
C TYR A 9 20.91 -13.62 0.91
N SER A 10 20.30 -14.65 0.32
CA SER A 10 20.97 -15.94 0.10
C SER A 10 22.02 -15.93 -1.02
N PHE A 11 22.07 -14.86 -1.82
CA PHE A 11 23.07 -14.71 -2.88
C PHE A 11 24.41 -14.25 -2.29
N PRO A 12 25.53 -14.91 -2.63
CA PRO A 12 26.84 -14.54 -2.08
C PRO A 12 27.31 -13.14 -2.44
N GLU A 13 26.81 -12.58 -3.54
CA GLU A 13 27.10 -11.23 -3.99
C GLU A 13 26.34 -10.15 -3.21
N VAL A 14 25.43 -10.55 -2.33
CA VAL A 14 24.57 -9.62 -1.59
C VAL A 14 25.06 -9.46 -0.16
N GLY A 15 25.51 -8.25 0.18
CA GLY A 15 26.00 -7.92 1.52
C GLY A 15 24.89 -7.52 2.49
N ARG A 16 23.89 -6.75 2.02
CA ARG A 16 22.75 -6.32 2.84
C ARG A 16 21.47 -6.20 2.03
N VAL A 17 20.36 -6.47 2.69
CA VAL A 17 19.01 -6.31 2.14
C VAL A 17 18.16 -5.50 3.12
N LEU A 18 17.53 -4.46 2.62
CA LEU A 18 16.63 -3.59 3.38
C LEU A 18 15.33 -3.43 2.60
N GLY A 19 14.27 -4.07 3.05
CA GLY A 19 12.95 -3.97 2.45
C GLY A 19 12.01 -3.08 3.25
N LYS A 20 11.21 -2.26 2.55
CA LYS A 20 10.07 -1.53 3.12
C LYS A 20 8.80 -1.81 2.33
N ILE A 21 7.65 -1.74 3.00
CA ILE A 21 6.33 -1.82 2.37
C ILE A 21 5.60 -0.49 2.60
N GLY A 22 4.95 -0.01 1.56
CA GLY A 22 4.20 1.22 1.59
C GLY A 22 5.07 2.46 1.40
N ARG A 23 4.56 3.60 1.84
CA ARG A 23 5.23 4.89 1.71
C ARG A 23 5.57 5.48 3.07
N ALA A 24 6.58 6.34 3.10
CA ALA A 24 6.85 7.19 4.25
C ALA A 24 5.74 8.26 4.40
N ASP A 25 5.52 8.72 5.63
CA ASP A 25 4.57 9.81 5.92
C ASP A 25 5.20 11.17 5.58
N THR A 26 5.49 11.35 4.30
CA THR A 26 6.07 12.58 3.73
C THR A 26 5.42 12.90 2.40
N SER A 27 5.35 14.18 2.05
CA SER A 27 4.81 14.63 0.77
C SER A 27 5.69 14.28 -0.44
N THR A 28 6.93 13.90 -0.20
CA THR A 28 7.93 13.61 -1.25
C THR A 28 8.08 12.13 -1.57
N ASP A 29 7.37 11.23 -0.88
CA ASP A 29 7.38 9.81 -1.21
C ASP A 29 6.21 9.46 -2.14
N PRO A 30 6.46 9.20 -3.44
CA PRO A 30 5.42 8.89 -4.42
C PRO A 30 4.96 7.43 -4.37
N ALA A 31 5.51 6.61 -3.46
CA ALA A 31 5.23 5.19 -3.40
C ALA A 31 3.75 4.92 -3.01
N PRO A 32 3.02 4.04 -3.73
CA PRO A 32 1.71 3.57 -3.28
C PRO A 32 1.85 2.63 -2.07
N LEU A 33 0.78 2.50 -1.29
CA LEU A 33 0.76 1.65 -0.08
C LEU A 33 1.09 0.18 -0.35
N SER A 34 0.80 -0.32 -1.55
CA SER A 34 1.08 -1.69 -1.97
C SER A 34 2.50 -1.91 -2.48
N MET A 35 3.30 -0.86 -2.61
CA MET A 35 4.65 -0.97 -3.14
C MET A 35 5.59 -1.61 -2.12
N ILE A 36 6.33 -2.62 -2.58
CA ILE A 36 7.47 -3.17 -1.87
C ILE A 36 8.72 -2.59 -2.52
N GLU A 37 9.52 -1.90 -1.74
CA GLU A 37 10.81 -1.36 -2.17
C GLU A 37 11.91 -2.04 -1.36
N THR A 38 12.82 -2.74 -2.05
CA THR A 38 13.93 -3.45 -1.42
C THR A 38 15.25 -2.87 -1.93
N THR A 39 16.04 -2.33 -1.03
CA THR A 39 17.40 -1.87 -1.32
C THR A 39 18.35 -3.03 -1.11
N ILE A 40 19.08 -3.39 -2.17
CA ILE A 40 20.07 -4.46 -2.19
C ILE A 40 21.45 -3.83 -2.26
N VAL A 41 22.25 -4.02 -1.23
CA VAL A 41 23.66 -3.59 -1.21
C VAL A 41 24.52 -4.79 -1.59
N LEU A 42 25.25 -4.65 -2.67
CA LEU A 42 26.12 -5.73 -3.17
C LEU A 42 27.48 -5.67 -2.50
N GLU A 43 28.11 -6.82 -2.38
CA GLU A 43 29.52 -6.95 -1.99
C GLU A 43 30.45 -6.42 -3.10
N ASP A 44 31.73 -6.22 -2.76
CA ASP A 44 32.73 -5.82 -3.74
C ASP A 44 32.83 -6.85 -4.88
N PRO A 45 32.89 -6.42 -6.15
CA PRO A 45 32.95 -7.33 -7.30
C PRO A 45 34.08 -8.37 -7.22
N SER A 46 35.15 -8.10 -6.46
CA SER A 46 36.24 -9.05 -6.23
C SER A 46 35.83 -10.27 -5.40
N GLN A 47 34.74 -10.18 -4.67
CA GLN A 47 34.18 -11.25 -3.83
C GLN A 47 33.06 -12.03 -4.52
N TRP A 48 32.71 -11.66 -5.74
CA TRP A 48 31.64 -12.31 -6.48
C TRP A 48 32.07 -13.69 -7.00
N ARG A 49 31.12 -14.54 -7.27
CA ARG A 49 31.36 -15.84 -7.89
C ARG A 49 32.11 -15.68 -9.22
N PRO A 50 33.05 -16.58 -9.53
CA PRO A 50 33.81 -16.51 -10.79
C PRO A 50 32.91 -16.45 -12.01
N GLY A 51 33.12 -15.45 -12.88
CA GLY A 51 32.33 -15.22 -14.09
C GLY A 51 30.95 -14.63 -13.86
N MET A 52 30.62 -14.22 -12.63
CA MET A 52 29.43 -13.47 -12.34
C MET A 52 29.59 -12.03 -12.85
N THR A 53 28.58 -11.54 -13.56
CA THR A 53 28.46 -10.14 -13.96
C THR A 53 27.20 -9.55 -13.34
N ARG A 54 27.12 -8.24 -13.32
CA ARG A 54 25.94 -7.56 -12.80
C ARG A 54 24.66 -7.95 -13.52
N GLU A 55 24.72 -8.08 -14.83
CA GLU A 55 23.59 -8.47 -15.69
C GLU A 55 23.10 -9.88 -15.33
N LYS A 56 24.02 -10.83 -15.20
CA LYS A 56 23.71 -12.20 -14.78
C LYS A 56 23.10 -12.25 -13.38
N LEU A 57 23.64 -11.43 -12.46
CA LEU A 57 23.13 -11.37 -11.10
C LEU A 57 21.69 -10.81 -11.09
N ILE A 58 21.41 -9.79 -11.90
CA ILE A 58 20.06 -9.25 -12.06
C ILE A 58 19.08 -10.31 -12.58
N GLU A 59 19.50 -11.10 -13.58
CA GLU A 59 18.67 -12.17 -14.13
C GLU A 59 18.42 -13.29 -13.11
N GLU A 60 19.44 -13.68 -12.33
CA GLU A 60 19.31 -14.70 -11.29
C GLU A 60 18.40 -14.21 -10.14
N LEU A 61 18.58 -12.96 -9.69
CA LEU A 61 17.73 -12.35 -8.69
C LEU A 61 16.28 -12.25 -9.14
N ASP A 62 16.04 -11.74 -10.35
CA ASP A 62 14.68 -11.63 -10.87
C ASP A 62 13.99 -12.99 -10.94
N ARG A 63 14.69 -14.00 -11.41
CA ARG A 63 14.19 -15.39 -11.45
C ARG A 63 13.88 -15.95 -10.06
N ALA A 64 14.72 -15.65 -9.08
CA ALA A 64 14.57 -16.18 -7.72
C ALA A 64 13.41 -15.53 -6.94
N ILE A 65 13.05 -14.27 -7.25
CA ILE A 65 11.99 -13.53 -6.56
C ILE A 65 10.66 -13.48 -7.35
N GLN A 66 10.47 -14.39 -8.28
CA GLN A 66 9.20 -14.54 -9.01
C GLN A 66 8.13 -15.17 -8.12
N PHE A 67 7.31 -14.32 -7.50
CA PHE A 67 6.17 -14.76 -6.68
C PHE A 67 4.84 -14.43 -7.36
N PRO A 68 3.83 -15.28 -7.25
CA PRO A 68 2.49 -14.96 -7.76
C PRO A 68 1.96 -13.65 -7.19
N GLY A 69 1.51 -12.74 -8.07
CA GLY A 69 0.97 -11.44 -7.69
C GLY A 69 2.01 -10.34 -7.43
N LEU A 70 3.30 -10.66 -7.53
CA LEU A 70 4.40 -9.68 -7.51
C LEU A 70 4.95 -9.47 -8.91
N THR A 71 5.20 -8.21 -9.25
CA THR A 71 5.94 -7.82 -10.45
C THR A 71 7.19 -7.08 -10.01
N ASN A 72 8.34 -7.60 -10.41
CA ASN A 72 9.62 -7.05 -10.03
C ASN A 72 10.17 -6.07 -11.07
N ALA A 73 10.88 -5.06 -10.59
CA ALA A 73 11.67 -4.14 -11.41
C ALA A 73 12.99 -3.88 -10.69
N LEU A 74 14.07 -4.48 -11.17
CA LEU A 74 15.40 -4.28 -10.63
C LEU A 74 16.02 -3.03 -11.28
N THR A 75 16.17 -1.98 -10.49
CA THR A 75 16.66 -0.69 -10.95
C THR A 75 17.57 -0.03 -9.93
N MET A 76 18.17 1.10 -10.30
CA MET A 76 18.95 1.91 -9.37
C MET A 76 18.00 2.75 -8.49
N PRO A 77 18.23 2.87 -7.19
CA PRO A 77 17.32 3.54 -6.25
C PRO A 77 17.00 5.00 -6.64
N ILE A 78 18.03 5.78 -6.96
CA ILE A 78 17.87 7.19 -7.34
C ILE A 78 17.12 7.32 -8.67
N LYS A 79 17.46 6.47 -9.66
CA LYS A 79 16.81 6.50 -10.97
C LYS A 79 15.31 6.22 -10.85
N THR A 80 14.92 5.20 -10.11
CA THR A 80 13.50 4.87 -9.89
C THR A 80 12.74 6.03 -9.26
N ARG A 81 13.33 6.70 -8.29
CA ARG A 81 12.69 7.86 -7.65
C ARG A 81 12.51 9.02 -8.61
N ILE A 82 13.51 9.30 -9.43
CA ILE A 82 13.42 10.35 -10.47
C ILE A 82 12.33 9.99 -11.49
N ASP A 83 12.32 8.75 -11.98
CA ASP A 83 11.31 8.28 -12.93
C ASP A 83 9.90 8.43 -12.35
N MET A 84 9.68 7.98 -11.11
CA MET A 84 8.38 8.08 -10.45
C MET A 84 7.92 9.52 -10.20
N LEU A 85 8.83 10.41 -9.85
CA LEU A 85 8.50 11.82 -9.62
C LEU A 85 8.20 12.57 -10.93
N SER A 86 8.90 12.24 -12.02
CA SER A 86 8.76 12.92 -13.31
C SER A 86 7.58 12.38 -14.14
N THR A 87 7.39 11.08 -14.17
CA THR A 87 6.37 10.43 -15.03
C THR A 87 5.17 9.91 -14.26
N GLY A 88 5.28 9.72 -12.93
CA GLY A 88 4.30 9.05 -12.09
C GLY A 88 4.25 7.54 -12.30
N ILE A 89 5.24 6.94 -12.95
CA ILE A 89 5.31 5.52 -13.30
C ILE A 89 6.61 4.92 -12.76
N LYS A 90 6.60 3.64 -12.40
CA LYS A 90 7.76 2.94 -11.81
C LYS A 90 8.83 2.54 -12.83
N THR A 91 8.55 2.74 -14.11
CA THR A 91 9.40 2.33 -15.24
C THR A 91 9.74 3.52 -16.14
N PRO A 92 10.85 3.48 -16.89
CA PRO A 92 11.23 4.55 -17.81
C PRO A 92 10.21 4.80 -18.92
N VAL A 93 9.49 3.76 -19.34
CA VAL A 93 8.46 3.82 -20.37
C VAL A 93 7.13 3.42 -19.77
N GLY A 94 6.10 4.23 -20.03
CA GLY A 94 4.75 3.94 -19.56
C GLY A 94 3.70 4.40 -20.55
N ILE A 95 2.64 3.61 -20.65
CA ILE A 95 1.45 3.92 -21.43
C ILE A 95 0.35 4.33 -20.46
N LYS A 96 -0.12 5.57 -20.55
CA LYS A 96 -1.23 6.08 -19.72
C LYS A 96 -2.54 5.92 -20.49
N VAL A 97 -3.43 5.11 -19.94
CA VAL A 97 -4.79 4.91 -20.44
C VAL A 97 -5.75 5.66 -19.53
N GLY A 98 -6.57 6.57 -20.09
CA GLY A 98 -7.53 7.37 -19.33
C GLY A 98 -8.96 7.08 -19.75
N GLY A 99 -9.90 7.08 -18.79
CA GLY A 99 -11.32 6.87 -19.03
C GLY A 99 -12.13 6.96 -17.73
N PRO A 100 -13.47 7.04 -17.82
CA PRO A 100 -14.32 7.16 -16.64
C PRO A 100 -14.63 5.83 -15.94
N ASP A 101 -14.44 4.70 -16.61
CA ASP A 101 -14.76 3.37 -16.09
C ASP A 101 -13.49 2.58 -15.78
N LEU A 102 -13.26 2.31 -14.49
CA LEU A 102 -12.08 1.59 -14.01
C LEU A 102 -12.05 0.12 -14.48
N THR A 103 -13.21 -0.51 -14.65
CA THR A 103 -13.32 -1.90 -15.12
C THR A 103 -12.82 -2.00 -16.56
N GLU A 104 -13.26 -1.04 -17.38
CA GLU A 104 -12.85 -0.98 -18.78
C GLU A 104 -11.37 -0.61 -18.90
N LEU A 105 -10.87 0.30 -18.07
CA LEU A 105 -9.44 0.63 -18.02
C LEU A 105 -8.59 -0.58 -17.65
N GLU A 106 -9.03 -1.39 -16.68
CA GLU A 106 -8.31 -2.63 -16.31
C GLU A 106 -8.33 -3.64 -17.46
N ARG A 107 -9.45 -3.80 -18.17
CA ARG A 107 -9.56 -4.68 -19.33
C ARG A 107 -8.58 -4.27 -20.43
N ILE A 108 -8.61 -2.99 -20.81
CA ILE A 108 -7.70 -2.42 -21.82
C ILE A 108 -6.24 -2.56 -21.36
N GLY A 109 -5.95 -2.29 -20.11
CA GLY A 109 -4.61 -2.45 -19.56
C GLY A 109 -4.07 -3.86 -19.71
N LYS A 110 -4.88 -4.89 -19.44
CA LYS A 110 -4.51 -6.30 -19.65
C LYS A 110 -4.26 -6.64 -21.12
N GLU A 111 -5.04 -6.09 -22.02
CA GLU A 111 -4.86 -6.28 -23.47
C GLU A 111 -3.56 -5.63 -23.96
N VAL A 112 -3.29 -4.39 -23.52
CA VAL A 112 -2.03 -3.69 -23.83
C VAL A 112 -0.83 -4.47 -23.27
N GLU A 113 -0.92 -4.97 -22.03
CA GLU A 113 0.13 -5.81 -21.43
C GLU A 113 0.42 -7.05 -22.29
N ALA A 114 -0.63 -7.74 -22.75
CA ALA A 114 -0.49 -8.93 -23.59
C ALA A 114 0.17 -8.65 -24.94
N VAL A 115 -0.09 -7.48 -25.53
CA VAL A 115 0.49 -7.06 -26.80
C VAL A 115 1.94 -6.60 -26.64
N VAL A 116 2.25 -5.87 -25.57
CA VAL A 116 3.59 -5.29 -25.35
C VAL A 116 4.59 -6.33 -24.87
N LYS A 117 4.16 -7.29 -24.07
CA LYS A 117 5.02 -8.29 -23.42
C LYS A 117 5.90 -9.11 -24.39
N PRO A 118 5.42 -9.58 -25.56
CA PRO A 118 6.23 -10.33 -26.49
C PRO A 118 7.10 -9.48 -27.43
N LEU A 119 7.03 -8.15 -27.34
CA LEU A 119 7.81 -7.29 -28.26
C LEU A 119 9.31 -7.38 -27.98
N PRO A 120 10.15 -7.50 -29.02
CA PRO A 120 11.60 -7.50 -28.87
C PRO A 120 12.07 -6.23 -28.15
N GLY A 121 12.94 -6.39 -27.16
CA GLY A 121 13.44 -5.29 -26.32
C GLY A 121 12.58 -4.97 -25.09
N THR A 122 11.44 -5.65 -24.91
CA THR A 122 10.63 -5.56 -23.69
C THR A 122 11.14 -6.57 -22.67
N LEU A 123 11.73 -6.08 -21.58
CA LEU A 123 12.16 -6.93 -20.45
C LEU A 123 10.95 -7.37 -19.61
N SER A 124 10.04 -6.45 -19.35
CA SER A 124 8.80 -6.70 -18.62
C SER A 124 7.72 -5.71 -19.02
N ALA A 125 6.47 -6.14 -18.97
CA ALA A 125 5.30 -5.28 -19.12
C ALA A 125 4.28 -5.64 -18.06
N TYR A 126 3.72 -4.62 -17.42
CA TYR A 126 2.73 -4.79 -16.36
C TYR A 126 1.70 -3.66 -16.42
N ALA A 127 0.44 -4.01 -16.52
CA ALA A 127 -0.66 -3.06 -16.37
C ALA A 127 -1.05 -2.97 -14.89
N GLU A 128 -1.13 -1.77 -14.34
CA GLU A 128 -1.54 -1.54 -12.97
C GLU A 128 -2.97 -2.03 -12.76
N ARG A 129 -3.21 -2.79 -11.67
CA ARG A 129 -4.53 -3.29 -11.31
C ARG A 129 -5.23 -2.23 -10.48
N VAL A 130 -6.24 -1.58 -11.07
CA VAL A 130 -6.98 -0.47 -10.46
C VAL A 130 -8.23 -0.93 -9.70
N MET A 131 -8.66 -2.18 -9.92
CA MET A 131 -9.78 -2.78 -9.22
C MET A 131 -9.29 -3.56 -8.00
N GLY A 132 -9.66 -3.17 -6.80
CA GLY A 132 -9.28 -3.94 -5.61
C GLY A 132 -9.27 -3.21 -4.29
N GLY A 133 -9.46 -1.90 -4.27
CA GLY A 133 -9.61 -1.13 -3.03
C GLY A 133 -11.08 -0.85 -2.72
N SER A 134 -11.60 -1.37 -1.61
CA SER A 134 -12.86 -0.90 -1.06
C SER A 134 -12.59 0.26 -0.13
N TYR A 135 -13.30 1.37 -0.31
CA TYR A 135 -13.28 2.51 0.59
C TYR A 135 -14.51 2.46 1.48
N LEU A 136 -14.32 2.78 2.75
CA LEU A 136 -15.40 2.94 3.71
C LEU A 136 -15.50 4.40 4.08
N ASP A 137 -16.55 5.06 3.60
CA ASP A 137 -16.84 6.45 3.91
C ASP A 137 -17.78 6.54 5.11
N PHE A 138 -17.43 7.38 6.06
CA PHE A 138 -18.27 7.69 7.22
C PHE A 138 -19.04 8.98 6.98
N ASP A 139 -20.32 8.86 6.67
CA ASP A 139 -21.22 10.00 6.54
C ASP A 139 -21.83 10.34 7.92
N ILE A 140 -21.35 11.45 8.51
CA ILE A 140 -21.75 11.88 9.84
C ILE A 140 -23.06 12.70 9.77
N ASP A 141 -24.12 12.18 10.40
CA ASP A 141 -25.36 12.92 10.57
C ASP A 141 -25.16 14.05 11.59
N ARG A 142 -25.01 15.27 11.05
CA ARG A 142 -24.69 16.48 11.83
C ARG A 142 -25.82 16.87 12.79
N GLU A 143 -27.07 16.75 12.35
CA GLU A 143 -28.22 17.12 13.16
C GLU A 143 -28.38 16.20 14.37
N ALA A 144 -28.22 14.93 14.11
CA ALA A 144 -28.28 13.97 15.19
C ALA A 144 -27.07 14.06 16.14
N ALA A 145 -25.85 14.43 15.67
CA ALA A 145 -24.72 14.74 16.54
C ALA A 145 -25.02 15.93 17.45
N ALA A 146 -25.55 17.01 16.88
CA ALA A 146 -25.93 18.21 17.62
C ALA A 146 -26.96 17.97 18.73
N ARG A 147 -27.94 17.08 18.52
CA ARG A 147 -28.94 16.68 19.55
C ARG A 147 -28.28 16.11 20.82
N TYR A 148 -27.08 15.60 20.71
CA TYR A 148 -26.32 15.04 21.83
C TYR A 148 -25.18 15.94 22.28
N GLY A 149 -25.14 17.17 21.79
CA GLY A 149 -24.10 18.15 22.11
C GLY A 149 -22.73 17.79 21.50
N LEU A 150 -22.70 16.99 20.42
CA LEU A 150 -21.49 16.61 19.73
C LEU A 150 -21.28 17.45 18.49
N THR A 151 -20.04 17.83 18.25
CA THR A 151 -19.59 18.38 16.96
C THR A 151 -19.22 17.25 15.99
N VAL A 152 -19.08 17.60 14.71
CA VAL A 152 -18.56 16.65 13.71
C VAL A 152 -17.14 16.19 14.08
N GLY A 153 -16.32 17.11 14.63
CA GLY A 153 -14.97 16.81 15.10
C GLY A 153 -14.94 15.74 16.17
N ASP A 154 -15.80 15.82 17.19
CA ASP A 154 -15.85 14.81 18.27
C ASP A 154 -16.11 13.39 17.71
N VAL A 155 -16.98 13.29 16.69
CA VAL A 155 -17.26 11.99 16.04
C VAL A 155 -16.08 11.54 15.18
N GLN A 156 -15.44 12.46 14.45
CA GLN A 156 -14.26 12.17 13.65
C GLN A 156 -13.09 11.70 14.50
N ASP A 157 -12.88 12.30 15.68
CA ASP A 157 -11.82 11.90 16.62
C ASP A 157 -12.00 10.45 17.10
N VAL A 158 -13.24 10.04 17.34
CA VAL A 158 -13.54 8.64 17.69
C VAL A 158 -13.29 7.70 16.50
N ILE A 159 -13.70 8.08 15.30
CA ILE A 159 -13.44 7.28 14.09
C ILE A 159 -11.93 7.14 13.87
N MET A 160 -11.19 8.24 13.97
CA MET A 160 -9.76 8.27 13.77
C MET A 160 -9.01 7.46 14.85
N SER A 161 -9.37 7.60 16.12
CA SER A 161 -8.70 6.91 17.22
C SER A 161 -9.14 5.45 17.37
N ALA A 162 -10.44 5.19 17.41
CA ALA A 162 -10.96 3.84 17.69
C ALA A 162 -10.87 2.90 16.47
N ILE A 163 -11.14 3.39 15.28
CA ILE A 163 -11.19 2.59 14.05
C ILE A 163 -9.85 2.67 13.32
N GLY A 164 -9.35 3.86 13.04
CA GLY A 164 -8.09 4.09 12.33
C GLY A 164 -6.86 3.73 13.15
N GLY A 165 -6.88 4.10 14.40
CA GLY A 165 -5.76 4.01 15.32
C GLY A 165 -5.00 5.33 15.46
N MET A 166 -4.69 5.71 16.69
CA MET A 166 -3.97 6.93 17.02
C MET A 166 -2.68 6.61 17.78
N ASN A 167 -1.60 7.27 17.38
CA ASN A 167 -0.35 7.18 18.11
C ASN A 167 -0.42 8.05 19.39
N VAL A 168 -0.30 7.42 20.54
CA VAL A 168 -0.35 8.10 21.86
C VAL A 168 1.02 8.36 22.46
N GLY A 169 2.07 7.80 21.89
CA GLY A 169 3.44 7.96 22.33
C GLY A 169 4.43 7.17 21.50
N TRP A 170 5.66 7.14 21.95
CA TRP A 170 6.77 6.44 21.31
C TRP A 170 7.61 5.73 22.36
N THR A 171 8.06 4.51 22.07
CA THR A 171 9.17 3.89 22.79
C THR A 171 10.47 4.20 22.06
N VAL A 172 11.55 4.31 22.83
CA VAL A 172 12.90 4.57 22.31
C VAL A 172 13.79 3.42 22.76
N GLU A 173 14.32 2.67 21.80
CA GLU A 173 15.21 1.54 22.04
C GLU A 173 16.52 1.78 21.27
N GLY A 174 17.49 2.36 21.95
CA GLY A 174 18.71 2.83 21.31
C GLY A 174 18.43 3.95 20.30
N LEU A 175 18.67 3.70 19.03
CA LEU A 175 18.38 4.65 17.94
C LEU A 175 16.98 4.45 17.31
N GLU A 176 16.31 3.37 17.66
CA GLU A 176 15.00 3.02 17.12
C GLU A 176 13.87 3.70 17.90
N ARG A 177 12.81 4.05 17.18
CA ARG A 177 11.62 4.68 17.74
C ARG A 177 10.37 3.96 17.24
N TYR A 178 9.59 3.42 18.17
CA TYR A 178 8.38 2.68 17.83
C TYR A 178 7.14 3.44 18.33
N PRO A 179 6.18 3.75 17.45
CA PRO A 179 4.94 4.39 17.86
C PRO A 179 4.07 3.43 18.67
N ILE A 180 3.51 3.92 19.77
CA ILE A 180 2.48 3.21 20.53
C ILE A 180 1.14 3.59 19.92
N ASN A 181 0.53 2.69 19.16
CA ASN A 181 -0.73 2.92 18.50
C ASN A 181 -1.88 2.27 19.27
N ILE A 182 -2.91 3.06 19.62
CA ILE A 182 -4.12 2.57 20.26
C ILE A 182 -5.26 2.55 19.26
N ARG A 183 -5.97 1.43 19.19
CA ARG A 183 -7.18 1.24 18.39
C ARG A 183 -8.04 0.11 18.94
N TYR A 184 -9.27 0.02 18.54
CA TYR A 184 -10.12 -1.11 18.88
C TYR A 184 -9.54 -2.43 18.35
N PRO A 185 -9.76 -3.57 19.06
CA PRO A 185 -9.40 -4.87 18.56
C PRO A 185 -10.10 -5.17 17.24
N ARG A 186 -9.58 -6.14 16.50
CA ARG A 186 -10.02 -6.42 15.12
C ARG A 186 -11.50 -6.77 15.03
N ASP A 187 -11.98 -7.57 15.94
CA ASP A 187 -13.38 -8.07 16.03
C ASP A 187 -14.42 -6.95 16.12
N LEU A 188 -14.03 -5.77 16.60
CA LEU A 188 -14.91 -4.59 16.68
C LEU A 188 -14.82 -3.65 15.46
N ARG A 189 -13.99 -3.98 14.47
CA ARG A 189 -13.74 -3.11 13.31
C ARG A 189 -13.53 -3.81 11.97
N ASP A 190 -13.67 -5.14 11.89
CA ASP A 190 -13.49 -5.91 10.66
C ASP A 190 -14.80 -6.10 9.87
N ASP A 191 -15.93 -5.73 10.44
CA ASP A 191 -17.25 -5.79 9.83
C ASP A 191 -17.96 -4.43 9.87
N VAL A 192 -18.65 -4.08 8.80
CA VAL A 192 -19.44 -2.84 8.68
C VAL A 192 -20.52 -2.76 9.77
N THR A 193 -21.09 -3.89 10.16
CA THR A 193 -22.09 -3.96 11.24
C THR A 193 -21.46 -3.61 12.59
N ALA A 194 -20.28 -4.16 12.90
CA ALA A 194 -19.53 -3.86 14.11
C ALA A 194 -19.12 -2.38 14.14
N LEU A 195 -18.69 -1.82 13.01
CA LEU A 195 -18.37 -0.41 12.90
C LEU A 195 -19.57 0.52 13.16
N ALA A 196 -20.75 0.10 12.78
CA ALA A 196 -21.98 0.86 13.05
C ALA A 196 -22.38 0.88 14.56
N GLU A 197 -21.77 -0.01 15.35
CA GLU A 197 -22.01 -0.11 16.79
C GLU A 197 -20.94 0.61 17.64
N VAL A 198 -19.96 1.26 17.01
CA VAL A 198 -18.93 2.04 17.73
C VAL A 198 -19.59 3.16 18.52
N LEU A 199 -19.25 3.22 19.80
CA LEU A 199 -19.82 4.16 20.75
C LEU A 199 -19.05 5.48 20.74
N VAL A 200 -19.80 6.60 20.71
CA VAL A 200 -19.23 7.94 20.81
C VAL A 200 -19.59 8.54 22.19
N PRO A 201 -18.61 8.98 22.97
CA PRO A 201 -18.86 9.60 24.28
C PRO A 201 -19.57 10.94 24.11
N THR A 202 -20.54 11.23 24.96
CA THR A 202 -21.24 12.52 24.96
C THR A 202 -20.78 13.42 26.09
N PRO A 203 -20.86 14.75 25.97
CA PRO A 203 -20.50 15.69 27.04
C PRO A 203 -21.26 15.47 28.36
N ALA A 204 -22.47 14.91 28.30
CA ALA A 204 -23.29 14.57 29.46
C ALA A 204 -22.75 13.36 30.29
N GLY A 205 -21.63 12.77 29.91
CA GLY A 205 -20.80 11.88 30.72
C GLY A 205 -21.29 10.46 30.97
N ARG A 206 -22.47 10.06 30.52
CA ARG A 206 -23.03 8.73 30.83
C ARG A 206 -23.81 8.04 29.72
N ARG A 207 -23.95 8.58 28.53
CA ARG A 207 -24.68 7.95 27.43
C ARG A 207 -23.76 7.74 26.24
N TRP A 208 -23.48 6.47 25.98
CA TRP A 208 -22.90 6.03 24.73
C TRP A 208 -24.00 6.00 23.66
N ILE A 209 -23.78 6.62 22.52
CA ILE A 209 -24.76 6.65 21.44
C ILE A 209 -24.40 5.59 20.42
N ARG A 210 -25.28 4.63 20.31
CA ARG A 210 -25.33 3.73 19.15
C ARG A 210 -25.73 4.54 17.93
N ARG A 211 -24.87 4.69 16.97
CA ARG A 211 -25.21 5.40 15.73
C ARG A 211 -25.11 4.52 14.50
N ARG A 212 -26.08 4.73 13.60
CA ARG A 212 -26.03 4.20 12.24
C ARG A 212 -24.92 4.93 11.48
N ILE A 213 -23.74 4.34 11.41
CA ILE A 213 -22.76 4.67 10.40
C ILE A 213 -23.28 4.06 9.11
N ARG A 214 -23.69 4.90 8.17
CA ARG A 214 -24.05 4.42 6.83
C ARG A 214 -22.77 4.29 6.05
N GLY A 215 -22.18 3.09 6.02
CA GLY A 215 -21.16 2.77 5.04
C GLY A 215 -21.81 2.79 3.65
N ARG A 216 -21.39 3.70 2.78
CA ARG A 216 -21.63 3.59 1.34
C ARG A 216 -20.42 2.88 0.76
N CYS A 217 -20.63 1.67 0.27
CA CYS A 217 -19.70 1.11 -0.69
C CYS A 217 -19.77 1.96 -1.96
N SER A 218 -18.66 2.48 -2.43
CA SER A 218 -18.56 3.16 -3.71
C SER A 218 -19.19 2.28 -4.82
N PRO A 219 -19.75 2.84 -5.90
CA PRO A 219 -20.33 2.07 -7.00
C PRO A 219 -19.39 1.00 -7.58
N ALA A 220 -18.07 1.16 -7.41
CA ALA A 220 -17.06 0.18 -7.77
C ALA A 220 -17.11 -1.12 -6.94
N CYS A 221 -17.83 -1.17 -5.81
CA CYS A 221 -17.97 -2.33 -4.94
C CYS A 221 -19.17 -3.22 -5.22
N ARG A 222 -19.98 -2.91 -6.23
CA ARG A 222 -21.09 -3.79 -6.61
C ARG A 222 -20.56 -4.92 -7.49
N SER A 223 -20.18 -6.03 -6.91
CA SER A 223 -20.11 -7.28 -7.66
C SER A 223 -21.50 -7.59 -8.22
N PRO A 224 -21.64 -7.97 -9.49
CA PRO A 224 -22.90 -8.51 -10.00
C PRO A 224 -23.20 -9.80 -9.20
N ARG A 225 -24.34 -9.81 -8.52
CA ARG A 225 -24.88 -11.06 -7.99
C ARG A 225 -25.28 -11.89 -9.20
N SER A 226 -24.53 -12.95 -9.44
CA SER A 226 -24.95 -14.06 -10.29
C SER A 226 -26.13 -14.79 -9.67
#